data_acc2024774703732c439d98edd545d77
#
_entry.id   acc2024774703732c439d98edd545d77
#
_cell.length_a   1.000
_cell.length_b   1.000
_cell.length_c   1.000
_cell.angle_alpha   90.00
_cell.angle_beta   90.00
_cell.angle_gamma   90.00
#
_symmetry.space_group_name_H-M   'P 1'
#
loop_
_entity.id
_entity.type
_entity.pdbx_description
1 polymer ?
#
loop_
_entity_poly.entity_id
_entity_poly.type
_entity_poly.pdbx_seq_one_letter_code
_entity_poly.pdbx_strand_id
1 'polypeptide(L)'
;MKQFSLINTEAEQRRYKHIKLIPQNESGNDFFDVYLSETYIIIYIYSINKVEKLENQIEIPIVAAEWLENIIVNGFWKKPTDGGLPKNQHAVSEVFQGEEILISRSSNAGTYGKGGFNIRNKARNSYILSTRPQSIQITDDIVELYILNLLRELSL
;
A
#
# COMPACT_ATOMS: atom_id res chain seq x y z
N MET A 1 2.36 18.66 8.04
CA MET A 1 2.08 17.44 7.26
C MET A 1 0.98 17.76 6.25
N LYS A 2 1.19 17.36 4.99
CA LYS A 2 0.20 17.62 3.93
C LYS A 2 -1.08 16.83 4.18
N GLN A 3 -2.24 17.47 4.05
CA GLN A 3 -3.55 16.86 4.23
C GLN A 3 -4.13 16.41 2.90
N PHE A 4 -4.82 15.27 2.91
CA PHE A 4 -5.50 14.70 1.76
C PHE A 4 -6.96 14.38 2.11
N SER A 5 -7.79 14.30 1.08
CA SER A 5 -9.15 13.82 1.18
C SER A 5 -9.31 12.55 0.36
N LEU A 6 -10.39 11.79 0.57
CA LEU A 6 -10.68 10.62 -0.26
C LEU A 6 -10.82 11.02 -1.74
N ILE A 7 -10.16 10.28 -2.62
CA ILE A 7 -10.23 10.48 -4.07
C ILE A 7 -11.45 9.73 -4.63
N ASN A 8 -12.63 10.14 -4.19
CA ASN A 8 -13.89 9.46 -4.53
C ASN A 8 -14.83 10.29 -5.42
N THR A 9 -14.37 11.44 -5.90
CA THR A 9 -15.11 12.29 -6.83
C THR A 9 -14.23 12.66 -8.02
N GLU A 10 -14.86 13.04 -9.15
CA GLU A 10 -14.10 13.54 -10.31
C GLU A 10 -13.24 14.75 -9.96
N ALA A 11 -13.75 15.66 -9.13
CA ALA A 11 -13.01 16.85 -8.73
C ALA A 11 -11.72 16.48 -7.97
N GLU A 12 -11.79 15.53 -7.06
CA GLU A 12 -10.61 15.04 -6.33
C GLU A 12 -9.66 14.27 -7.25
N GLN A 13 -10.18 13.43 -8.14
CA GLN A 13 -9.37 12.67 -9.10
C GLN A 13 -8.56 13.58 -10.04
N ARG A 14 -9.14 14.71 -10.46
CA ARG A 14 -8.46 15.67 -11.36
C ARG A 14 -7.30 16.42 -10.69
N ARG A 15 -7.24 16.43 -9.38
CA ARG A 15 -6.16 17.12 -8.63
C ARG A 15 -4.84 16.39 -8.70
N TYR A 16 -4.84 15.12 -9.05
CA TYR A 16 -3.68 14.25 -9.01
C TYR A 16 -3.47 13.52 -10.32
N LYS A 17 -2.24 13.05 -10.54
CA LYS A 17 -1.92 12.25 -11.72
C LYS A 17 -2.33 10.80 -11.47
N HIS A 18 -3.29 10.30 -12.26
CA HIS A 18 -3.65 8.89 -12.23
C HIS A 18 -2.53 8.05 -12.84
N ILE A 19 -2.12 7.01 -12.15
CA ILE A 19 -1.01 6.14 -12.57
C ILE A 19 -1.52 4.79 -13.04
N LYS A 20 -2.33 4.12 -12.22
CA LYS A 20 -2.68 2.73 -12.48
C LYS A 20 -3.92 2.30 -11.70
N LEU A 21 -4.70 1.42 -12.32
CA LEU A 21 -5.78 0.68 -11.68
C LEU A 21 -5.32 -0.78 -11.55
N ILE A 22 -5.27 -1.28 -10.31
CA ILE A 22 -4.77 -2.61 -10.00
C ILE A 22 -5.88 -3.46 -9.41
N PRO A 23 -6.20 -4.65 -9.97
CA PRO A 23 -7.20 -5.54 -9.38
C PRO A 23 -6.66 -6.14 -8.07
N GLN A 24 -7.50 -6.18 -7.02
CA GLN A 24 -7.11 -6.79 -5.75
C GLN A 24 -7.20 -8.31 -5.76
N ASN A 25 -8.08 -8.86 -6.62
CA ASN A 25 -8.35 -10.30 -6.68
C ASN A 25 -8.87 -10.67 -8.08
N GLU A 26 -9.08 -11.96 -8.29
CA GLU A 26 -9.55 -12.50 -9.57
C GLU A 26 -11.01 -12.16 -9.89
N SER A 27 -11.80 -11.73 -8.91
CA SER A 27 -13.21 -11.40 -9.13
C SER A 27 -13.42 -10.18 -10.03
N GLY A 28 -12.41 -9.30 -10.12
CA GLY A 28 -12.49 -8.08 -10.91
C GLY A 28 -13.37 -6.99 -10.30
N ASN A 29 -13.80 -7.14 -9.05
CA ASN A 29 -14.72 -6.22 -8.38
C ASN A 29 -14.04 -5.27 -7.41
N ASP A 30 -12.86 -5.64 -6.90
CA ASP A 30 -12.10 -4.86 -5.93
C ASP A 30 -10.83 -4.33 -6.57
N PHE A 31 -10.54 -3.05 -6.37
CA PHE A 31 -9.43 -2.37 -7.02
C PHE A 31 -8.62 -1.51 -6.08
N PHE A 32 -7.31 -1.41 -6.39
CA PHE A 32 -6.45 -0.32 -5.92
C PHE A 32 -6.31 0.68 -7.05
N ASP A 33 -6.72 1.92 -6.80
CA ASP A 33 -6.59 3.00 -7.78
C ASP A 33 -5.48 3.95 -7.32
N VAL A 34 -4.40 4.01 -8.10
CA VAL A 34 -3.15 4.65 -7.71
C VAL A 34 -3.00 6.02 -8.37
N TYR A 35 -2.77 7.03 -7.54
CA TYR A 35 -2.53 8.41 -7.96
C TYR A 35 -1.21 8.93 -7.40
N LEU A 36 -0.65 9.93 -8.04
CA LEU A 36 0.50 10.68 -7.53
C LEU A 36 0.13 12.13 -7.28
N SER A 37 0.53 12.64 -6.13
CA SER A 37 0.76 14.05 -5.91
C SER A 37 2.24 14.34 -6.14
N GLU A 38 2.70 15.57 -5.89
CA GLU A 38 4.12 15.93 -6.07
C GLU A 38 5.06 15.05 -5.23
N THR A 39 4.66 14.71 -4.01
CA THR A 39 5.52 14.00 -3.05
C THR A 39 4.91 12.77 -2.42
N TYR A 40 3.70 12.38 -2.85
CA TYR A 40 2.99 11.24 -2.27
C TYR A 40 2.44 10.30 -3.32
N ILE A 41 2.47 9.00 -2.98
CA ILE A 41 1.68 7.96 -3.64
C ILE A 41 0.36 7.89 -2.88
N ILE A 42 -0.75 7.95 -3.60
CA ILE A 42 -2.08 7.85 -3.01
C ILE A 42 -2.76 6.61 -3.57
N ILE A 43 -3.12 5.68 -2.72
CA ILE A 43 -3.80 4.45 -3.12
C ILE A 43 -5.21 4.48 -2.55
N TYR A 44 -6.19 4.64 -3.44
CA TYR A 44 -7.61 4.59 -3.12
C TYR A 44 -8.14 3.18 -3.39
N ILE A 45 -8.85 2.63 -2.43
CA ILE A 45 -9.30 1.24 -2.45
C ILE A 45 -10.82 1.22 -2.50
N TYR A 46 -11.38 0.55 -3.51
CA TYR A 46 -12.83 0.48 -3.65
C TYR A 46 -13.29 -0.84 -4.27
N SER A 47 -14.58 -1.13 -4.08
CA SER A 47 -15.26 -2.29 -4.67
C SER A 47 -16.43 -1.82 -5.52
N ILE A 48 -16.61 -2.43 -6.69
CA ILE A 48 -17.69 -2.07 -7.63
C ILE A 48 -19.05 -2.60 -7.15
N ASN A 49 -19.08 -3.77 -6.49
CA ASN A 49 -20.32 -4.51 -6.25
C ASN A 49 -20.77 -4.58 -4.78
N LYS A 50 -20.23 -3.73 -3.91
CA LYS A 50 -20.68 -3.69 -2.53
C LYS A 50 -21.82 -2.71 -2.33
N VAL A 51 -22.88 -3.15 -1.67
CA VAL A 51 -24.03 -2.31 -1.29
C VAL A 51 -23.58 -1.23 -0.31
N GLU A 52 -22.62 -1.54 0.57
CA GLU A 52 -21.95 -0.57 1.42
C GLU A 52 -20.54 -0.31 0.89
N LYS A 53 -20.26 0.94 0.52
CA LYS A 53 -18.92 1.35 0.14
C LYS A 53 -18.11 1.64 1.39
N LEU A 54 -17.28 0.70 1.80
CA LEU A 54 -16.19 0.99 2.72
C LEU A 54 -15.03 1.53 1.88
N GLU A 55 -14.96 2.85 1.79
CA GLU A 55 -13.88 3.52 1.07
C GLU A 55 -12.64 3.59 1.96
N ASN A 56 -11.52 3.13 1.45
CA ASN A 56 -10.24 3.17 2.14
C ASN A 56 -9.20 3.87 1.27
N GLN A 57 -8.21 4.45 1.91
CA GLN A 57 -7.13 5.16 1.21
C GLN A 57 -5.90 5.23 2.09
N ILE A 58 -4.73 5.14 1.48
CA ILE A 58 -3.47 5.37 2.16
C ILE A 58 -2.63 6.35 1.35
N GLU A 59 -1.96 7.29 2.03
CA GLU A 59 -0.98 8.18 1.44
C GLU A 59 0.40 7.77 1.92
N ILE A 60 1.34 7.56 0.99
CA ILE A 60 2.70 7.13 1.29
C ILE A 60 3.68 8.12 0.62
N PRO A 61 4.64 8.69 1.35
CA PRO A 61 5.67 9.52 0.71
C PRO A 61 6.37 8.77 -0.42
N ILE A 62 6.53 9.41 -1.58
CA ILE A 62 7.18 8.77 -2.76
C ILE A 62 8.59 8.30 -2.41
N VAL A 63 9.30 9.02 -1.54
CA VAL A 63 10.66 8.65 -1.13
C VAL A 63 10.73 7.30 -0.41
N ALA A 64 9.59 6.76 0.05
CA ALA A 64 9.53 5.42 0.64
C ALA A 64 9.50 4.29 -0.40
N ALA A 65 9.31 4.60 -1.69
CA ALA A 65 9.13 3.58 -2.74
C ALA A 65 10.33 2.63 -2.86
N GLU A 66 11.54 3.18 -2.90
CA GLU A 66 12.76 2.38 -2.99
C GLU A 66 12.94 1.47 -1.78
N TRP A 67 12.70 2.00 -0.59
CA TRP A 67 12.78 1.23 0.64
C TRP A 67 11.76 0.10 0.67
N LEU A 68 10.51 0.37 0.29
CA LEU A 68 9.46 -0.65 0.22
C LEU A 68 9.82 -1.78 -0.74
N GLU A 69 10.27 -1.45 -1.94
CA GLU A 69 10.70 -2.45 -2.93
C GLU A 69 11.84 -3.30 -2.38
N ASN A 70 12.86 -2.67 -1.81
CA ASN A 70 14.02 -3.36 -1.27
C ASN A 70 13.67 -4.27 -0.08
N ILE A 71 12.86 -3.78 0.86
CA ILE A 71 12.49 -4.57 2.05
C ILE A 71 11.62 -5.78 1.70
N ILE A 72 10.78 -5.67 0.67
CA ILE A 72 9.99 -6.79 0.18
C ILE A 72 10.89 -7.84 -0.45
N VAL A 73 11.68 -7.45 -1.45
CA VAL A 73 12.47 -8.39 -2.28
C VAL A 73 13.65 -8.96 -1.50
N ASN A 74 14.41 -8.12 -0.82
CA ASN A 74 15.66 -8.50 -0.15
C ASN A 74 15.50 -8.73 1.35
N GLY A 75 14.37 -8.37 1.93
CA GLY A 75 14.07 -8.60 3.34
C GLY A 75 13.13 -9.76 3.55
N PHE A 76 11.85 -9.55 3.25
CA PHE A 76 10.81 -10.54 3.54
C PHE A 76 10.85 -11.77 2.64
N TRP A 77 11.06 -11.59 1.33
CA TRP A 77 11.05 -12.70 0.37
C TRP A 77 12.36 -13.46 0.28
N LYS A 78 13.45 -12.88 0.78
CA LYS A 78 14.74 -13.54 0.81
C LYS A 78 14.87 -14.35 2.09
N LYS A 79 15.42 -15.56 1.98
CA LYS A 79 15.62 -16.42 3.15
C LYS A 79 16.60 -15.77 4.13
N PRO A 80 16.42 -15.96 5.46
CA PRO A 80 17.39 -15.46 6.44
C PRO A 80 18.84 -15.91 6.17
N THR A 81 19.02 -17.15 5.69
CA THR A 81 20.35 -17.69 5.34
C THR A 81 20.97 -17.01 4.11
N ASP A 82 20.16 -16.37 3.27
CA ASP A 82 20.60 -15.67 2.06
C ASP A 82 20.67 -14.14 2.26
N GLY A 83 20.58 -13.66 3.49
CA GLY A 83 20.67 -12.26 3.82
C GLY A 83 19.32 -11.56 4.00
N GLY A 84 18.20 -12.30 4.01
CA GLY A 84 16.89 -11.76 4.31
C GLY A 84 16.70 -11.42 5.79
N LEU A 85 15.52 -10.94 6.14
CA LEU A 85 15.19 -10.63 7.54
C LEU A 85 15.29 -11.87 8.44
N PRO A 86 15.64 -11.71 9.73
CA PRO A 86 15.62 -12.83 10.67
C PRO A 86 14.26 -13.51 10.72
N LYS A 87 14.26 -14.82 10.96
CA LYS A 87 13.05 -15.67 10.93
C LYS A 87 11.90 -15.14 11.79
N ASN A 88 12.22 -14.48 12.91
CA ASN A 88 11.21 -13.99 13.85
C ASN A 88 10.85 -12.52 13.65
N GLN A 89 11.39 -11.87 12.61
CA GLN A 89 11.09 -10.48 12.31
C GLN A 89 10.00 -10.40 11.25
N HIS A 90 8.79 -10.04 11.67
CA HIS A 90 7.61 -10.00 10.81
C HIS A 90 7.17 -8.59 10.41
N ALA A 91 7.82 -7.56 10.97
CA ALA A 91 7.49 -6.17 10.70
C ALA A 91 8.74 -5.31 10.69
N VAL A 92 8.76 -4.31 9.80
CA VAL A 92 9.84 -3.33 9.71
C VAL A 92 9.21 -1.96 9.46
N SER A 93 9.77 -0.92 10.06
CA SER A 93 9.32 0.45 9.81
C SER A 93 10.49 1.40 9.58
N GLU A 94 10.20 2.50 8.89
CA GLU A 94 11.14 3.60 8.71
C GLU A 94 10.38 4.90 8.56
N VAL A 95 11.01 6.02 8.90
CA VAL A 95 10.39 7.34 8.85
C VAL A 95 10.80 8.06 7.57
N PHE A 96 9.80 8.57 6.84
CA PHE A 96 9.97 9.34 5.61
C PHE A 96 9.20 10.65 5.73
N GLN A 97 9.86 11.78 5.59
CA GLN A 97 9.23 13.11 5.70
C GLN A 97 8.44 13.28 7.02
N GLY A 98 8.94 12.70 8.10
CA GLY A 98 8.28 12.74 9.39
C GLY A 98 7.14 11.73 9.56
N GLU A 99 6.91 10.86 8.60
CA GLU A 99 5.84 9.86 8.64
C GLU A 99 6.40 8.44 8.72
N GLU A 100 6.02 7.71 9.75
CA GLU A 100 6.46 6.33 9.94
C GLU A 100 5.62 5.38 9.08
N ILE A 101 6.30 4.70 8.14
CA ILE A 101 5.72 3.67 7.28
C ILE A 101 6.14 2.31 7.82
N LEU A 102 5.16 1.46 8.09
CA LEU A 102 5.40 0.10 8.59
C LEU A 102 4.90 -0.91 7.58
N ILE A 103 5.71 -1.92 7.30
CA ILE A 103 5.31 -3.07 6.49
C ILE A 103 5.46 -4.34 7.32
N SER A 104 4.46 -5.20 7.28
CA SER A 104 4.48 -6.48 7.99
C SER A 104 3.99 -7.62 7.12
N ARG A 105 4.47 -8.83 7.39
CA ARG A 105 3.95 -10.04 6.74
C ARG A 105 2.60 -10.41 7.30
N SER A 106 1.74 -10.88 6.41
CA SER A 106 0.42 -11.40 6.77
C SER A 106 0.20 -12.74 6.07
N SER A 107 -0.36 -13.71 6.79
CA SER A 107 -0.78 -14.99 6.21
C SER A 107 -2.17 -14.90 5.56
N ASN A 108 -2.91 -13.83 5.83
CA ASN A 108 -4.24 -13.57 5.28
C ASN A 108 -4.33 -12.09 4.86
N ALA A 109 -3.70 -11.76 3.73
CA ALA A 109 -3.57 -10.38 3.27
C ALA A 109 -4.81 -9.94 2.48
N GLY A 110 -5.92 -9.71 3.18
CA GLY A 110 -7.20 -9.33 2.57
C GLY A 110 -7.98 -10.50 1.99
N THR A 111 -7.36 -11.68 1.86
CA THR A 111 -7.98 -12.92 1.39
C THR A 111 -7.50 -14.06 2.28
N TYR A 112 -8.43 -14.85 2.80
CA TYR A 112 -8.12 -15.97 3.67
C TYR A 112 -7.17 -16.96 2.97
N GLY A 113 -6.11 -17.35 3.67
CA GLY A 113 -5.12 -18.31 3.18
C GLY A 113 -4.12 -17.76 2.17
N LYS A 114 -4.20 -16.49 1.77
CA LYS A 114 -3.23 -15.86 0.86
C LYS A 114 -2.26 -14.98 1.61
N GLY A 115 -0.98 -15.33 1.54
CA GLY A 115 0.11 -14.54 2.11
C GLY A 115 0.31 -13.23 1.37
N GLY A 116 0.82 -12.25 2.08
CA GLY A 116 1.11 -10.94 1.52
C GLY A 116 1.61 -9.98 2.58
N PHE A 117 1.26 -8.72 2.41
CA PHE A 117 1.75 -7.65 3.26
C PHE A 117 0.62 -6.77 3.77
N ASN A 118 0.84 -6.21 4.94
CA ASN A 118 0.07 -5.10 5.48
C ASN A 118 1.00 -3.89 5.51
N ILE A 119 0.60 -2.81 4.85
CA ILE A 119 1.36 -1.56 4.82
C ILE A 119 0.55 -0.50 5.55
N ARG A 120 1.18 0.19 6.49
CA ARG A 120 0.54 1.22 7.31
C ARG A 120 1.30 2.53 7.25
N ASN A 121 0.56 3.63 7.22
CA ASN A 121 1.12 4.93 7.54
C ASN A 121 0.68 5.30 8.96
N LYS A 122 1.57 5.18 9.91
CA LYS A 122 1.27 5.39 11.34
C LYS A 122 1.08 6.86 11.70
N ALA A 123 1.45 7.77 10.82
CA ALA A 123 1.28 9.21 11.04
C ALA A 123 -0.10 9.73 10.62
N ARG A 124 -0.90 8.92 9.93
CA ARG A 124 -2.20 9.34 9.39
C ARG A 124 -3.33 8.45 9.87
N ASN A 125 -4.48 9.08 10.12
CA ASN A 125 -5.67 8.36 10.57
C ASN A 125 -6.40 7.72 9.40
N SER A 126 -6.91 6.50 9.64
CA SER A 126 -7.72 5.77 8.67
C SER A 126 -8.99 6.53 8.32
N TYR A 127 -9.41 6.44 7.05
CA TYR A 127 -10.69 6.99 6.58
C TYR A 127 -11.88 6.11 7.01
N ILE A 128 -11.62 4.86 7.38
CA ILE A 128 -12.65 3.93 7.86
C ILE A 128 -12.89 4.09 9.35
N LEU A 129 -11.78 4.11 10.12
CA LEU A 129 -11.81 4.17 11.57
C LEU A 129 -10.72 5.13 12.05
N SER A 130 -11.11 6.36 12.36
CA SER A 130 -10.21 7.47 12.66
C SER A 130 -9.30 7.25 13.88
N THR A 131 -9.58 6.25 14.71
CA THR A 131 -8.75 5.89 15.87
C THR A 131 -7.59 4.96 15.51
N ARG A 132 -7.52 4.51 14.25
CA ARG A 132 -6.48 3.61 13.75
C ARG A 132 -5.65 4.27 12.66
N PRO A 133 -4.40 3.82 12.46
CA PRO A 133 -3.60 4.31 11.35
C PRO A 133 -4.15 3.82 10.01
N GLN A 134 -3.81 4.54 8.94
CA GLN A 134 -4.07 4.09 7.58
C GLN A 134 -3.39 2.75 7.34
N SER A 135 -4.06 1.85 6.64
CA SER A 135 -3.57 0.50 6.40
C SER A 135 -4.15 -0.07 5.11
N ILE A 136 -3.33 -0.80 4.37
CA ILE A 136 -3.78 -1.60 3.23
C ILE A 136 -3.19 -3.00 3.32
N GLN A 137 -3.89 -3.98 2.75
CA GLN A 137 -3.43 -5.36 2.64
C GLN A 137 -3.29 -5.72 1.17
N ILE A 138 -2.15 -6.33 0.81
CA ILE A 138 -1.83 -6.68 -0.57
C ILE A 138 -1.27 -8.09 -0.59
N THR A 139 -1.83 -8.97 -1.44
CA THR A 139 -1.34 -10.33 -1.59
C THR A 139 -0.03 -10.37 -2.37
N ASP A 140 0.77 -11.44 -2.17
CA ASP A 140 2.07 -11.60 -2.84
C ASP A 140 1.96 -11.58 -4.37
N ASP A 141 0.92 -12.17 -4.93
CA ASP A 141 0.71 -12.17 -6.39
C ASP A 141 0.48 -10.76 -6.94
N ILE A 142 -0.29 -9.93 -6.25
CA ILE A 142 -0.51 -8.53 -6.66
C ILE A 142 0.78 -7.72 -6.50
N VAL A 143 1.53 -7.96 -5.43
CA VAL A 143 2.84 -7.31 -5.23
C VAL A 143 3.77 -7.66 -6.40
N GLU A 144 3.89 -8.94 -6.75
CA GLU A 144 4.76 -9.40 -7.83
C GLU A 144 4.32 -8.87 -9.20
N LEU A 145 3.02 -8.92 -9.51
CA LEU A 145 2.49 -8.56 -10.83
C LEU A 145 2.44 -7.05 -11.08
N TYR A 146 2.19 -6.24 -10.04
CA TYR A 146 1.89 -4.82 -10.22
C TYR A 146 2.70 -3.88 -9.32
N ILE A 147 2.79 -4.18 -8.03
CA ILE A 147 3.32 -3.23 -7.05
C ILE A 147 4.82 -3.03 -7.20
N LEU A 148 5.58 -4.09 -7.41
CA LEU A 148 7.04 -3.98 -7.56
C LEU A 148 7.43 -3.11 -8.74
N ASN A 149 6.77 -3.27 -9.88
CA ASN A 149 7.03 -2.43 -11.06
C ASN A 149 6.71 -0.96 -10.78
N LEU A 150 5.59 -0.71 -10.11
CA LEU A 150 5.20 0.64 -9.72
C LEU A 150 6.26 1.27 -8.80
N LEU A 151 6.69 0.55 -7.76
CA LEU A 151 7.70 1.04 -6.82
C LEU A 151 9.04 1.32 -7.51
N ARG A 152 9.45 0.46 -8.44
CA ARG A 152 10.68 0.65 -9.23
C ARG A 152 10.61 1.90 -10.11
N GLU A 153 9.49 2.13 -10.77
CA GLU A 153 9.28 3.33 -11.59
C GLU A 153 9.36 4.60 -10.74
N LEU A 154 8.83 4.57 -9.53
CA LEU A 154 8.81 5.71 -8.62
C LEU A 154 10.13 5.92 -7.88
N SER A 155 11.05 4.95 -7.92
CA SER A 155 12.35 5.00 -7.24
C SER A 155 13.43 5.70 -8.06
N LEU A 156 13.12 6.15 -9.24
CA LEU A 156 14.08 6.79 -10.15
C LEU A 156 14.33 8.26 -9.79
#